data_aa9c1ee2cabedefc34af6eef1913b2eb
#
_entry.id   aa9c1ee2cabedefc34af6eef1913b2eb
#
_cell.length_a   1.000
_cell.length_b   1.000
_cell.length_c   1.000
_cell.angle_alpha   90.00
_cell.angle_beta   90.00
_cell.angle_gamma   90.00
#
_symmetry.space_group_name_H-M   'P 1'
#
loop_
_entity.id
_entity.type
_entity.pdbx_description
1 polymer ?
#
loop_
_entity_poly.entity_id
_entity_poly.type
_entity_poly.pdbx_seq_one_letter_code
_entity_poly.pdbx_strand_id
1 'polypeptide(L)'
;AILNHELCKLSKWFKLNKLSLNIKKTNYIIFRNRNKKIGKIPDIVIDNCKINSVTCSKFLGVIISENLTWTDHIETIKKKISKNIGVIKHIKHQLPADVLRSLYFTLINPYIDYCNMVWAHGSSQL
;
A
#
# COMPACT_ATOMS: atom_id res chain seq x y z
N ALA A 1 -26.76 -5.62 -1.91
CA ALA A 1 -27.27 -6.70 -2.77
C ALA A 1 -26.42 -6.90 -4.03
N ILE A 2 -26.23 -5.89 -4.89
CA ILE A 2 -25.50 -6.01 -6.17
C ILE A 2 -24.05 -6.46 -5.97
N LEU A 3 -23.31 -5.82 -5.07
CA LEU A 3 -21.89 -6.13 -4.82
C LEU A 3 -21.68 -7.59 -4.42
N ASN A 4 -22.47 -8.12 -3.46
CA ASN A 4 -22.33 -9.50 -3.03
C ASN A 4 -22.68 -10.51 -4.15
N HIS A 5 -23.57 -10.16 -5.06
CA HIS A 5 -23.87 -10.95 -6.24
C HIS A 5 -22.68 -11.02 -7.19
N GLU A 6 -22.02 -9.89 -7.47
CA GLU A 6 -20.83 -9.85 -8.32
C GLU A 6 -19.64 -10.58 -7.66
N LEU A 7 -19.49 -10.47 -6.35
CA LEU A 7 -18.46 -11.21 -5.62
C LEU A 7 -18.68 -12.74 -5.67
N CYS A 8 -19.94 -13.17 -5.71
CA CYS A 8 -20.25 -14.59 -5.91
C CYS A 8 -19.84 -15.09 -7.30
N LYS A 9 -20.04 -14.28 -8.35
CA LYS A 9 -19.56 -14.60 -9.70
C LYS A 9 -18.03 -14.69 -9.73
N LEU A 10 -17.36 -13.73 -9.09
CA LEU A 10 -15.90 -13.71 -8.99
C LEU A 10 -15.36 -14.94 -8.26
N SER A 11 -15.98 -15.37 -7.15
CA SER A 11 -15.62 -16.58 -6.44
C SER A 11 -15.75 -17.82 -7.32
N LYS A 12 -16.84 -17.94 -8.09
CA LYS A 12 -17.01 -19.02 -9.06
C LYS A 12 -15.92 -19.02 -10.11
N TRP A 13 -15.57 -17.86 -10.63
CA TRP A 13 -14.49 -17.70 -11.61
C TRP A 13 -13.14 -18.17 -11.06
N PHE A 14 -12.79 -17.80 -9.82
CA PHE A 14 -11.58 -18.30 -9.15
C PHE A 14 -11.56 -19.83 -9.08
N LYS A 15 -12.68 -20.45 -8.65
CA LYS A 15 -12.79 -21.90 -8.53
C LYS A 15 -12.63 -22.61 -9.88
N LEU A 16 -13.23 -22.06 -10.94
CA LEU A 16 -13.10 -22.60 -12.31
C LEU A 16 -11.64 -22.54 -12.81
N ASN A 17 -10.90 -21.49 -12.43
CA ASN A 17 -9.50 -21.35 -12.78
C ASN A 17 -8.55 -22.03 -11.78
N LYS A 18 -9.05 -22.89 -10.89
CA LYS A 18 -8.27 -23.59 -9.86
C LYS A 18 -7.49 -22.65 -8.92
N LEU A 19 -8.00 -21.42 -8.72
CA LEU A 19 -7.45 -20.42 -7.81
C LEU A 19 -8.22 -20.47 -6.49
N SER A 20 -7.49 -20.44 -5.38
CA SER A 20 -8.08 -20.36 -4.03
C SER A 20 -7.93 -18.96 -3.46
N LEU A 21 -9.06 -18.33 -3.12
CA LEU A 21 -9.08 -17.03 -2.49
C LEU A 21 -8.75 -17.15 -1.00
N ASN A 22 -7.73 -16.46 -0.53
CA ASN A 22 -7.43 -16.38 0.89
C ASN A 22 -8.29 -15.31 1.58
N ILE A 23 -9.46 -15.71 2.05
CA ILE A 23 -10.45 -14.81 2.68
C ILE A 23 -9.87 -14.09 3.91
N LYS A 24 -9.01 -14.76 4.70
CA LYS A 24 -8.37 -14.14 5.88
C LYS A 24 -7.46 -12.96 5.54
N LYS A 25 -6.90 -12.95 4.32
CA LYS A 25 -6.05 -11.87 3.81
C LYS A 25 -6.80 -10.91 2.89
N THR A 26 -8.06 -11.21 2.57
CA THR A 26 -8.91 -10.36 1.75
C THR A 26 -9.58 -9.32 2.62
N ASN A 27 -9.42 -8.06 2.28
CA ASN A 27 -10.08 -6.94 2.93
C ASN A 27 -10.56 -5.94 1.87
N TYR A 28 -11.36 -4.98 2.28
CA TYR A 28 -11.80 -3.91 1.40
C TYR A 28 -11.59 -2.54 2.04
N ILE A 29 -11.37 -1.54 1.18
CA ILE A 29 -11.26 -0.14 1.57
C ILE A 29 -12.38 0.62 0.86
N ILE A 30 -13.03 1.53 1.58
CA ILE A 30 -13.98 2.46 1.00
C ILE A 30 -13.31 3.83 0.95
N PHE A 31 -13.03 4.26 -0.27
CA PHE A 31 -12.47 5.58 -0.48
C PHE A 31 -13.52 6.66 -0.26
N ARG A 32 -13.16 7.63 0.57
CA ARG A 32 -14.08 8.72 0.91
C ARG A 32 -13.34 10.03 1.17
N ASN A 33 -14.03 11.12 0.99
CA ASN A 33 -13.56 12.40 1.50
C ASN A 33 -13.60 12.40 3.04
N ARG A 34 -12.59 12.99 3.67
CA ARG A 34 -12.43 13.07 5.14
C ARG A 34 -13.67 13.60 5.87
N ASN A 35 -14.39 14.54 5.25
CA ASN A 35 -15.55 15.21 5.82
C ASN A 35 -16.88 14.48 5.56
N LYS A 36 -16.88 13.43 4.71
CA LYS A 36 -18.11 12.73 4.35
C LYS A 36 -18.36 11.57 5.29
N LYS A 37 -19.42 11.65 6.09
CA LYS A 37 -19.94 10.52 6.86
C LYS A 37 -20.61 9.52 5.93
N ILE A 38 -20.22 8.27 6.03
CA ILE A 38 -20.83 7.17 5.28
C ILE A 38 -21.88 6.54 6.20
N GLY A 39 -23.09 6.32 5.67
CA GLY A 39 -24.13 5.57 6.36
C GLY A 39 -23.72 4.10 6.59
N LYS A 40 -24.60 3.32 7.21
CA LYS A 40 -24.34 1.90 7.48
C LYS A 40 -24.14 1.14 6.17
N ILE A 41 -22.93 0.60 6.02
CA ILE A 41 -22.56 -0.21 4.85
C ILE A 41 -23.04 -1.63 5.11
N PRO A 42 -23.74 -2.27 4.15
CA PRO A 42 -24.12 -3.66 4.28
C PRO A 42 -22.87 -4.56 4.33
N ASP A 43 -22.99 -5.68 5.05
CA ASP A 43 -21.91 -6.65 5.15
C ASP A 43 -21.52 -7.17 3.76
N ILE A 44 -20.23 -7.11 3.48
CA ILE A 44 -19.63 -7.67 2.26
C ILE A 44 -19.20 -9.11 2.58
N VAL A 45 -19.72 -10.04 1.78
CA VAL A 45 -19.55 -11.47 2.01
C VAL A 45 -19.05 -12.14 0.73
N ILE A 46 -18.04 -13.01 0.87
CA ILE A 46 -17.57 -13.94 -0.19
C ILE A 46 -17.58 -15.35 0.38
N ASP A 47 -18.19 -16.30 -0.33
CA ASP A 47 -18.31 -17.71 0.08
C ASP A 47 -18.83 -17.86 1.53
N ASN A 48 -19.88 -17.11 1.88
CA ASN A 48 -20.48 -17.05 3.23
C ASN A 48 -19.54 -16.54 4.33
N CYS A 49 -18.37 -16.03 3.99
CA CYS A 49 -17.45 -15.42 4.93
C CYS A 49 -17.48 -13.91 4.80
N LYS A 50 -17.64 -13.21 5.93
CA LYS A 50 -17.60 -11.75 5.98
C LYS A 50 -16.19 -11.26 5.76
N ILE A 51 -16.04 -10.26 4.87
CA ILE A 51 -14.77 -9.58 4.62
C ILE A 51 -14.69 -8.36 5.52
N ASN A 52 -13.49 -8.11 6.07
CA ASN A 52 -13.26 -6.98 6.95
C ASN A 52 -13.00 -5.69 6.17
N SER A 53 -13.59 -4.60 6.65
CA SER A 53 -13.22 -3.25 6.22
C SER A 53 -11.93 -2.83 6.91
N VAL A 54 -11.04 -2.21 6.16
CA VAL A 54 -9.82 -1.60 6.70
C VAL A 54 -9.72 -0.14 6.23
N THR A 55 -9.13 0.70 7.06
CA THR A 55 -8.92 2.12 6.76
C THR A 55 -7.66 2.35 5.92
N CYS A 56 -6.74 1.38 5.97
CA CYS A 56 -5.51 1.44 5.20
C CYS A 56 -5.06 0.01 4.83
N SER A 57 -4.43 -0.15 3.68
CA SER A 57 -3.88 -1.43 3.22
C SER A 57 -2.64 -1.21 2.37
N LYS A 58 -1.73 -2.18 2.43
CA LYS A 58 -0.54 -2.20 1.58
C LYS A 58 -0.85 -2.95 0.29
N PHE A 59 -0.83 -2.24 -0.83
CA PHE A 59 -1.05 -2.80 -2.16
C PHE A 59 0.20 -2.58 -3.02
N LEU A 60 0.78 -3.66 -3.54
CA LEU A 60 2.00 -3.65 -4.36
C LEU A 60 3.12 -2.76 -3.76
N GLY A 61 3.31 -2.79 -2.44
CA GLY A 61 4.34 -2.01 -1.77
C GLY A 61 3.94 -0.59 -1.36
N VAL A 62 2.86 -0.05 -1.91
CA VAL A 62 2.31 1.27 -1.57
C VAL A 62 1.24 1.14 -0.48
N ILE A 63 1.29 1.99 0.54
CA ILE A 63 0.25 2.07 1.58
C ILE A 63 -0.82 3.03 1.10
N ILE A 64 -2.04 2.52 0.95
CA ILE A 64 -3.21 3.28 0.49
C ILE A 64 -4.16 3.43 1.66
N SER A 65 -4.53 4.66 1.99
CA SER A 65 -5.51 5.00 3.02
C SER A 65 -6.89 5.31 2.43
N GLU A 66 -7.95 5.19 3.22
CA GLU A 66 -9.33 5.48 2.82
C GLU A 66 -9.55 6.91 2.30
N ASN A 67 -8.73 7.85 2.76
CA ASN A 67 -8.80 9.27 2.36
C ASN A 67 -7.79 9.62 1.26
N LEU A 68 -7.06 8.64 0.71
CA LEU A 68 -5.98 8.84 -0.25
C LEU A 68 -4.91 9.83 0.24
N THR A 69 -4.70 9.88 1.56
CA THR A 69 -3.59 10.61 2.15
C THR A 69 -2.36 9.71 2.15
N TRP A 70 -1.21 10.25 1.74
CA TRP A 70 0.03 9.48 1.59
C TRP A 70 0.92 9.53 2.82
N THR A 71 0.46 10.13 3.92
CA THR A 71 1.24 10.35 5.14
C THR A 71 1.88 9.07 5.66
N ASP A 72 1.09 7.99 5.81
CA ASP A 72 1.59 6.70 6.33
C ASP A 72 2.61 6.06 5.39
N HIS A 73 2.40 6.22 4.08
CA HIS A 73 3.32 5.72 3.06
C HIS A 73 4.64 6.49 3.10
N ILE A 74 4.58 7.81 3.10
CA ILE A 74 5.75 8.70 3.18
C ILE A 74 6.55 8.46 4.46
N GLU A 75 5.88 8.32 5.61
CA GLU A 75 6.57 7.99 6.86
C GLU A 75 7.27 6.62 6.80
N THR A 76 6.64 5.64 6.18
CA THR A 76 7.25 4.31 6.00
C THR A 76 8.49 4.38 5.12
N ILE A 77 8.43 5.13 4.00
CA ILE A 77 9.59 5.37 3.12
C ILE A 77 10.68 6.12 3.88
N LYS A 78 10.33 7.21 4.58
CA LYS A 78 11.26 8.02 5.38
C LYS A 78 12.03 7.17 6.39
N LYS A 79 11.35 6.27 7.11
CA LYS A 79 11.99 5.35 8.07
C LYS A 79 13.01 4.42 7.38
N LYS A 80 12.67 3.88 6.21
CA LYS A 80 13.57 3.01 5.45
C LYS A 80 14.79 3.75 4.93
N ILE A 81 14.57 4.93 4.32
CA ILE A 81 15.64 5.79 3.82
C ILE A 81 16.56 6.22 4.96
N SER A 82 16.02 6.66 6.10
CA SER A 82 16.81 7.08 7.26
C SER A 82 17.70 5.94 7.78
N LYS A 83 17.19 4.70 7.80
CA LYS A 83 17.98 3.53 8.18
C LYS A 83 19.15 3.31 7.20
N ASN A 84 18.90 3.39 5.90
CA ASN A 84 19.93 3.20 4.88
C ASN A 84 20.97 4.34 4.89
N ILE A 85 20.54 5.58 5.10
CA ILE A 85 21.44 6.71 5.31
C ILE A 85 22.34 6.47 6.53
N GLY A 86 21.78 5.94 7.62
CA GLY A 86 22.56 5.59 8.81
C GLY A 86 23.68 4.59 8.51
N VAL A 87 23.38 3.55 7.73
CA VAL A 87 24.37 2.56 7.28
C VAL A 87 25.45 3.22 6.44
N ILE A 88 25.08 4.00 5.42
CA ILE A 88 26.04 4.69 4.55
C ILE A 88 26.92 5.67 5.35
N LYS A 89 26.34 6.40 6.30
CA LYS A 89 27.07 7.30 7.20
C LYS A 89 28.14 6.57 8.00
N HIS A 90 27.84 5.38 8.46
CA HIS A 90 28.77 4.59 9.27
C HIS A 90 29.99 4.11 8.47
N ILE A 91 29.79 3.73 7.20
CA ILE A 91 30.84 3.15 6.36
C ILE A 91 31.52 4.16 5.41
N LYS A 92 31.03 5.39 5.33
CA LYS A 92 31.49 6.41 4.34
C LYS A 92 32.98 6.70 4.36
N HIS A 93 33.63 6.55 5.52
CA HIS A 93 35.07 6.83 5.66
C HIS A 93 35.96 5.67 5.19
N GLN A 94 35.38 4.52 4.90
CA GLN A 94 36.07 3.30 4.50
C GLN A 94 35.91 2.99 3.00
N LEU A 95 35.06 3.77 2.30
CA LEU A 95 34.69 3.48 0.91
C LEU A 95 35.01 4.67 -0.02
N PRO A 96 35.44 4.38 -1.26
CA PRO A 96 35.59 5.37 -2.31
C PRO A 96 34.25 6.04 -2.68
N ALA A 97 34.32 7.23 -3.28
CA ALA A 97 33.14 8.04 -3.60
C ALA A 97 32.21 7.39 -4.65
N ASP A 98 32.76 6.66 -5.59
CA ASP A 98 32.02 5.91 -6.62
C ASP A 98 31.19 4.76 -6.02
N VAL A 99 31.76 4.07 -5.04
CA VAL A 99 31.05 3.02 -4.28
C VAL A 99 29.91 3.64 -3.45
N LEU A 100 30.16 4.76 -2.78
CA LEU A 100 29.13 5.48 -2.02
C LEU A 100 27.99 5.94 -2.93
N ARG A 101 28.31 6.42 -4.13
CA ARG A 101 27.33 6.78 -5.14
C ARG A 101 26.49 5.58 -5.59
N SER A 102 27.13 4.44 -5.81
CA SER A 102 26.45 3.19 -6.15
C SER A 102 25.51 2.73 -5.04
N LEU A 103 25.93 2.83 -3.78
CA LEU A 103 25.10 2.55 -2.61
C LEU A 103 23.89 3.46 -2.51
N TYR A 104 24.03 4.75 -2.82
CA TYR A 104 22.89 5.67 -2.88
C TYR A 104 21.86 5.22 -3.91
N PHE A 105 22.27 4.95 -5.14
CA PHE A 105 21.37 4.52 -6.21
C PHE A 105 20.74 3.14 -5.96
N THR A 106 21.38 2.29 -5.18
CA THR A 106 20.87 0.96 -4.86
C THR A 106 19.96 0.95 -3.63
N LEU A 107 20.31 1.68 -2.58
CA LEU A 107 19.65 1.59 -1.27
C LEU A 107 18.65 2.71 -0.98
N ILE A 108 18.77 3.86 -1.65
CA ILE A 108 17.93 5.04 -1.37
C ILE A 108 17.03 5.35 -2.56
N ASN A 109 17.61 5.55 -3.73
CA ASN A 109 16.90 5.99 -4.93
C ASN A 109 15.67 5.13 -5.26
N PRO A 110 15.69 3.78 -5.18
CA PRO A 110 14.53 2.97 -5.50
C PRO A 110 13.30 3.25 -4.62
N TYR A 111 13.51 3.68 -3.38
CA TYR A 111 12.38 4.06 -2.52
C TYR A 111 11.73 5.38 -2.91
N ILE A 112 12.50 6.28 -3.51
CA ILE A 112 12.02 7.59 -3.97
C ILE A 112 11.30 7.43 -5.31
N ASP A 113 11.87 6.64 -6.21
CA ASP A 113 11.34 6.47 -7.57
C ASP A 113 10.13 5.55 -7.64
N TYR A 114 10.05 4.57 -6.71
CA TYR A 114 8.98 3.58 -6.76
C TYR A 114 7.60 4.22 -6.58
N CYS A 115 6.78 4.15 -7.62
CA CYS A 115 5.42 4.68 -7.65
C CYS A 115 5.31 6.17 -7.28
N ASN A 116 6.36 6.98 -7.44
CA ASN A 116 6.36 8.40 -7.08
C ASN A 116 5.26 9.18 -7.80
N MET A 117 4.91 8.83 -9.02
CA MET A 117 3.79 9.43 -9.77
C MET A 117 2.44 9.29 -9.05
N VAL A 118 2.29 8.29 -8.18
CA VAL A 118 1.04 8.04 -7.45
C VAL A 118 0.98 8.88 -6.18
N TRP A 119 2.08 8.95 -5.41
CA TRP A 119 2.08 9.54 -4.07
C TRP A 119 2.76 10.91 -3.96
N ALA A 120 3.63 11.29 -4.93
CA ALA A 120 4.36 12.54 -4.85
C ALA A 120 3.47 13.78 -5.10
N HIS A 121 2.44 13.65 -5.92
CA HIS A 121 1.51 14.77 -6.20
C HIS A 121 0.46 15.00 -5.08
N GLY A 122 0.29 14.04 -4.18
CA GLY A 122 -0.66 14.16 -3.05
C GLY A 122 -0.15 14.99 -1.87
N SER A 123 1.12 15.43 -1.88
CA SER A 123 1.74 16.14 -0.76
C SER A 123 1.56 17.65 -0.78
N SER A 124 0.86 18.22 -1.76
CA SER A 124 0.62 19.67 -1.85
C SER A 124 -0.50 20.20 -0.92
N GLN A 125 -0.98 19.38 0.02
CA GLN A 125 -1.97 19.76 1.05
C GLN A 125 -1.47 19.46 2.48
N LEU A 126 -0.19 19.75 2.74
CA LEU A 126 0.35 19.82 4.11
C LEU A 126 0.62 21.26 4.47
#